data_807ae34ff928add4794ebf946dc1ef91
#
_entry.id   807ae34ff928add4794ebf946dc1ef91
#
_cell.length_a   1.000
_cell.length_b   1.000
_cell.length_c   1.000
_cell.angle_alpha   90.00
_cell.angle_beta   90.00
_cell.angle_gamma   90.00
#
_symmetry.space_group_name_H-M   'P 1'
#
loop_
_entity.id
_entity.type
_entity.pdbx_description
1 polymer ?
#
loop_
_entity_poly.entity_id
_entity_poly.type
_entity_poly.pdbx_seq_one_letter_code
_entity_poly.pdbx_strand_id
1 'polypeptide(L)'
;MEKYEVYENEPVMFHNRAFSCIGTGRMDLALHKEYLDQLALVQKKIGFDYIRGHGLFCKDMAIYQEFITPDGSVKEEYNFTYLDMVMDAYQDLKICPFIELGFMPEQMASGEETVFYWKGNITPPADYNKWARLVQNTLRHLMQRYGENEVLLWPIEVWNEPNLPGFWKDADRQEYFHLYEVTAKAVKEVDERLLVGGPAICGVDDVSWLQDFLDYVKEKKLPLDFVSRHHYTSYVPDRVGHYGYIDLHDPDDAFSGLEKSREIVDSYEEFAGKDIHITEYNTSYIPNAPVHDTCYNAAYVAHMLSRLGDCHTSYSYWTFGDVFEELGVPFTPFHGGFGLVANGCIPKPTFWTFAFYKRLTGTCIHRSEDSLITKQKDGSYYGVIWNPDNDGKGEKKEVTYTIHLPENYERQEYCNLVKIVDEEHGNPLKVWHDLGEPANPSKDEVSLLREVAKPWITTQTVKAENDCLEISFCLEKNAVAAFELKPVERQQDTGYDYERVISQKVKKDTP
;
A
#
# COMPACT_ATOMS: atom_id res chain seq x y z
N MET A 1 -8.65 -18.11 25.75
CA MET A 1 -8.01 -16.86 26.23
C MET A 1 -6.50 -17.04 26.19
N GLU A 2 -5.84 -16.34 25.30
CA GLU A 2 -4.38 -16.31 25.19
C GLU A 2 -3.80 -15.32 26.17
N LYS A 3 -2.59 -15.58 26.70
CA LYS A 3 -1.90 -14.70 27.64
C LYS A 3 -0.46 -14.51 27.23
N TYR A 4 -0.04 -13.26 27.16
CA TYR A 4 1.33 -12.88 26.80
C TYR A 4 1.97 -12.06 27.93
N GLU A 5 3.14 -12.49 28.36
CA GLU A 5 4.02 -11.71 29.21
C GLU A 5 4.93 -10.87 28.32
N VAL A 6 4.93 -9.55 28.51
CA VAL A 6 5.63 -8.57 27.64
C VAL A 6 6.65 -7.82 28.49
N TYR A 7 7.92 -7.91 28.12
CA TYR A 7 9.03 -7.30 28.85
C TYR A 7 9.64 -6.16 28.05
N GLU A 8 9.73 -4.97 28.64
CA GLU A 8 10.29 -3.79 27.97
C GLU A 8 11.75 -3.92 27.57
N ASN A 9 12.53 -4.72 28.30
CA ASN A 9 13.94 -4.96 28.09
C ASN A 9 14.24 -6.11 27.11
N GLU A 10 13.21 -6.71 26.52
CA GLU A 10 13.32 -7.80 25.56
C GLU A 10 12.81 -7.34 24.17
N PRO A 11 13.57 -6.51 23.43
CA PRO A 11 13.14 -6.03 22.13
C PRO A 11 13.06 -7.16 21.13
N VAL A 12 12.00 -7.11 20.31
CA VAL A 12 11.75 -8.05 19.23
C VAL A 12 11.98 -7.34 17.88
N MET A 13 12.58 -8.05 16.94
CA MET A 13 12.80 -7.48 15.60
C MET A 13 11.47 -7.30 14.86
N PHE A 14 11.24 -6.08 14.40
CA PHE A 14 10.10 -5.72 13.55
C PHE A 14 10.49 -4.57 12.62
N HIS A 15 10.41 -4.81 11.33
CA HIS A 15 10.65 -3.79 10.31
C HIS A 15 9.31 -3.35 9.74
N ASN A 16 8.80 -2.21 10.23
CA ASN A 16 7.53 -1.66 9.73
C ASN A 16 7.71 -1.06 8.34
N ARG A 17 7.27 -1.79 7.32
CA ARG A 17 7.29 -1.38 5.90
C ARG A 17 5.90 -1.03 5.36
N ALA A 18 4.89 -0.93 6.23
CA ALA A 18 3.50 -0.73 5.85
C ALA A 18 3.25 0.50 4.98
N PHE A 19 4.06 1.54 5.12
CA PHE A 19 3.88 2.82 4.42
C PHE A 19 5.05 3.19 3.49
N SER A 20 5.86 2.21 3.09
CA SER A 20 7.00 2.47 2.19
C SER A 20 6.57 2.87 0.78
N CYS A 21 5.52 2.26 0.24
CA CYS A 21 5.00 2.58 -1.07
C CYS A 21 3.49 2.31 -1.16
N ILE A 22 2.81 3.00 -2.05
CA ILE A 22 1.40 2.77 -2.38
C ILE A 22 1.23 2.73 -3.90
N GLY A 23 0.36 1.85 -4.39
CA GLY A 23 -0.01 1.78 -5.79
C GLY A 23 -1.09 2.79 -6.19
N THR A 24 -1.10 3.12 -7.45
CA THR A 24 -2.19 3.83 -8.12
C THR A 24 -2.42 3.21 -9.50
N GLY A 25 -3.57 3.48 -10.11
CA GLY A 25 -3.83 3.14 -11.51
C GLY A 25 -2.97 3.99 -12.46
N ARG A 26 -3.48 4.27 -13.66
CA ARG A 26 -2.74 5.07 -14.66
C ARG A 26 -2.48 6.50 -14.19
N MET A 27 -1.35 7.05 -14.62
CA MET A 27 -0.81 8.32 -14.11
C MET A 27 -1.70 9.53 -14.38
N ASP A 28 -2.40 9.58 -15.52
CA ASP A 28 -3.28 10.71 -15.87
C ASP A 28 -4.51 10.85 -14.96
N LEU A 29 -4.89 9.80 -14.20
CA LEU A 29 -5.93 9.91 -13.18
C LEU A 29 -5.58 10.93 -12.10
N ALA A 30 -4.30 11.21 -11.88
CA ALA A 30 -3.84 12.26 -10.97
C ALA A 30 -4.21 13.70 -11.44
N LEU A 31 -4.72 13.86 -12.64
CA LEU A 31 -5.32 15.11 -13.11
C LEU A 31 -6.78 15.30 -12.64
N HIS A 32 -7.39 14.26 -12.06
CA HIS A 32 -8.75 14.30 -11.56
C HIS A 32 -8.82 14.75 -10.10
N LYS A 33 -9.79 15.62 -9.81
CA LYS A 33 -9.98 16.15 -8.46
C LYS A 33 -10.23 15.05 -7.41
N GLU A 34 -11.11 14.10 -7.71
CA GLU A 34 -11.45 13.02 -6.78
C GLU A 34 -10.22 12.17 -6.42
N TYR A 35 -9.35 11.90 -7.38
CA TYR A 35 -8.08 11.21 -7.14
C TYR A 35 -7.21 11.97 -6.13
N LEU A 36 -7.03 13.27 -6.34
CA LEU A 36 -6.22 14.11 -5.46
C LEU A 36 -6.84 14.26 -4.07
N ASP A 37 -8.16 14.36 -3.96
CA ASP A 37 -8.87 14.39 -2.68
C ASP A 37 -8.66 13.07 -1.90
N GLN A 38 -8.75 11.91 -2.57
CA GLN A 38 -8.49 10.61 -1.96
C GLN A 38 -7.02 10.47 -1.54
N LEU A 39 -6.07 10.83 -2.39
CA LEU A 39 -4.64 10.76 -2.08
C LEU A 39 -4.27 11.70 -0.92
N ALA A 40 -4.86 12.91 -0.89
CA ALA A 40 -4.66 13.85 0.23
C ALA A 40 -5.18 13.29 1.56
N LEU A 41 -6.31 12.56 1.53
CA LEU A 41 -6.84 11.87 2.72
C LEU A 41 -5.87 10.78 3.21
N VAL A 42 -5.35 9.96 2.29
CA VAL A 42 -4.38 8.91 2.56
C VAL A 42 -3.09 9.49 3.14
N GLN A 43 -2.51 10.50 2.47
CA GLN A 43 -1.28 11.14 2.92
C GLN A 43 -1.42 11.83 4.29
N LYS A 44 -2.55 12.44 4.55
CA LYS A 44 -2.83 13.08 5.86
C LYS A 44 -2.89 12.08 7.02
N LYS A 45 -3.38 10.87 6.81
CA LYS A 45 -3.66 9.89 7.86
C LYS A 45 -2.60 8.80 7.97
N ILE A 46 -2.07 8.36 6.84
CA ILE A 46 -1.09 7.29 6.72
C ILE A 46 0.27 7.88 6.35
N GLY A 47 0.37 8.56 5.20
CA GLY A 47 1.60 9.19 4.73
C GLY A 47 2.58 8.17 4.20
N PHE A 48 2.35 7.69 2.99
CA PHE A 48 3.26 6.82 2.26
C PHE A 48 4.46 7.61 1.75
N ASP A 49 5.62 6.94 1.66
CA ASP A 49 6.85 7.55 1.17
C ASP A 49 6.87 7.63 -0.36
N TYR A 50 6.40 6.58 -1.05
CA TYR A 50 6.40 6.47 -2.52
C TYR A 50 5.03 6.12 -3.08
N ILE A 51 4.81 6.49 -4.37
CA ILE A 51 3.64 6.12 -5.16
C ILE A 51 4.07 5.57 -6.51
N ARG A 52 3.53 4.40 -6.90
CA ARG A 52 3.80 3.73 -8.17
C ARG A 52 2.52 3.57 -8.99
N GLY A 53 2.57 3.88 -10.27
CA GLY A 53 1.42 3.76 -11.18
C GLY A 53 1.80 3.52 -12.62
N HIS A 54 0.82 3.02 -13.38
CA HIS A 54 0.95 2.64 -14.78
C HIS A 54 0.91 3.81 -15.75
N GLY A 55 1.32 3.56 -16.97
CA GLY A 55 0.93 4.35 -18.12
C GLY A 55 1.57 5.73 -18.23
N LEU A 56 2.78 5.91 -17.72
CA LEU A 56 3.51 7.18 -17.83
C LEU A 56 3.61 7.66 -19.28
N PHE A 57 3.82 6.74 -20.23
CA PHE A 57 3.98 7.07 -21.66
C PHE A 57 2.73 6.84 -22.50
N CYS A 58 1.58 6.58 -21.87
CA CYS A 58 0.33 6.43 -22.58
C CYS A 58 -0.14 7.73 -23.23
N LYS A 59 -1.05 7.59 -24.19
CA LYS A 59 -1.61 8.68 -24.96
C LYS A 59 -2.18 9.82 -24.12
N ASP A 60 -2.85 9.48 -23.02
CA ASP A 60 -3.51 10.46 -22.14
C ASP A 60 -2.51 11.35 -21.38
N MET A 61 -1.26 10.89 -21.18
CA MET A 61 -0.15 11.69 -20.66
C MET A 61 0.48 12.57 -21.74
N ALA A 62 0.31 12.24 -23.02
CA ALA A 62 0.72 13.00 -24.19
C ALA A 62 2.22 13.38 -24.23
N ILE A 63 3.08 12.59 -23.60
CA ILE A 63 4.51 12.93 -23.50
C ILE A 63 5.22 12.83 -24.86
N TYR A 64 4.89 11.82 -25.68
CA TYR A 64 5.54 11.57 -26.96
C TYR A 64 4.59 11.78 -28.13
N GLN A 65 5.06 12.53 -29.14
CA GLN A 65 4.32 12.78 -30.37
C GLN A 65 5.26 12.82 -31.57
N GLU A 66 4.79 12.33 -32.72
CA GLU A 66 5.48 12.45 -34.00
C GLU A 66 4.65 13.30 -34.98
N PHE A 67 5.34 14.20 -35.67
CA PHE A 67 4.76 15.05 -36.69
C PHE A 67 5.46 14.83 -38.02
N ILE A 68 4.70 14.82 -39.11
CA ILE A 68 5.22 14.86 -40.47
C ILE A 68 5.40 16.33 -40.86
N THR A 69 6.64 16.74 -41.09
CA THR A 69 6.97 18.09 -41.52
C THR A 69 6.64 18.29 -43.02
N PRO A 70 6.54 19.52 -43.53
CA PRO A 70 6.18 19.78 -44.92
C PRO A 70 7.14 19.16 -45.98
N ASP A 71 8.36 18.86 -45.60
CA ASP A 71 9.34 18.16 -46.45
C ASP A 71 9.24 16.63 -46.37
N GLY A 72 8.26 16.09 -45.57
CA GLY A 72 8.03 14.67 -45.43
C GLY A 72 8.89 13.97 -44.36
N SER A 73 9.75 14.72 -43.65
CA SER A 73 10.50 14.16 -42.53
C SER A 73 9.63 13.98 -41.28
N VAL A 74 9.96 13.00 -40.45
CA VAL A 74 9.32 12.78 -39.15
C VAL A 74 10.09 13.54 -38.08
N LYS A 75 9.38 14.36 -37.30
CA LYS A 75 9.94 15.06 -36.14
C LYS A 75 9.33 14.51 -34.84
N GLU A 76 10.19 14.12 -33.91
CA GLU A 76 9.80 13.74 -32.56
C GLU A 76 9.62 15.01 -31.69
N GLU A 77 8.53 15.08 -30.92
CA GLU A 77 8.30 16.13 -29.94
C GLU A 77 7.91 15.54 -28.59
N TYR A 78 8.32 16.22 -27.51
CA TYR A 78 8.06 15.82 -26.14
C TYR A 78 7.26 16.90 -25.43
N ASN A 79 6.14 16.52 -24.83
CA ASN A 79 5.26 17.41 -24.07
C ASN A 79 5.15 16.93 -22.62
N PHE A 80 5.73 17.68 -21.70
CA PHE A 80 5.76 17.32 -20.29
C PHE A 80 4.69 18.02 -19.45
N THR A 81 3.71 18.69 -20.07
CA THR A 81 2.70 19.47 -19.34
C THR A 81 1.95 18.64 -18.31
N TYR A 82 1.43 17.46 -18.69
CA TYR A 82 0.69 16.61 -17.76
C TYR A 82 1.62 15.88 -16.78
N LEU A 83 2.80 15.49 -17.22
CA LEU A 83 3.83 14.96 -16.34
C LEU A 83 4.14 15.94 -15.19
N ASP A 84 4.35 17.19 -15.52
CA ASP A 84 4.63 18.25 -14.54
C ASP A 84 3.46 18.43 -13.57
N MET A 85 2.22 18.47 -14.06
CA MET A 85 1.04 18.61 -13.21
C MET A 85 0.90 17.45 -12.22
N VAL A 86 1.17 16.22 -12.65
CA VAL A 86 1.12 15.03 -11.80
C VAL A 86 2.23 15.06 -10.76
N MET A 87 3.47 15.31 -11.17
CA MET A 87 4.62 15.31 -10.26
C MET A 87 4.56 16.50 -9.28
N ASP A 88 4.09 17.66 -9.71
CA ASP A 88 3.84 18.81 -8.81
C ASP A 88 2.81 18.45 -7.73
N ALA A 89 1.71 17.77 -8.10
CA ALA A 89 0.70 17.31 -7.14
C ALA A 89 1.27 16.31 -6.13
N TYR A 90 2.13 15.39 -6.58
CA TYR A 90 2.80 14.45 -5.66
C TYR A 90 3.75 15.17 -4.70
N GLN A 91 4.53 16.15 -5.18
CA GLN A 91 5.39 16.97 -4.33
C GLN A 91 4.58 17.75 -3.28
N ASP A 92 3.46 18.37 -3.68
CA ASP A 92 2.56 19.09 -2.76
C ASP A 92 2.00 18.16 -1.66
N LEU A 93 1.73 16.91 -2.01
CA LEU A 93 1.25 15.88 -1.08
C LEU A 93 2.38 15.15 -0.33
N LYS A 94 3.64 15.51 -0.58
CA LYS A 94 4.84 14.93 0.05
C LYS A 94 4.94 13.42 -0.14
N ILE A 95 4.74 12.97 -1.37
CA ILE A 95 4.92 11.59 -1.78
C ILE A 95 5.86 11.56 -2.99
N CYS A 96 6.85 10.66 -2.97
CA CYS A 96 7.81 10.56 -4.05
C CYS A 96 7.32 9.57 -5.12
N PRO A 97 7.54 9.84 -6.42
CA PRO A 97 7.25 8.87 -7.46
C PRO A 97 8.17 7.64 -7.37
N PHE A 98 7.61 6.45 -7.53
CA PHE A 98 8.31 5.24 -7.96
C PHE A 98 7.94 5.07 -9.42
N ILE A 99 8.85 5.44 -10.32
CA ILE A 99 8.56 5.61 -11.74
C ILE A 99 8.50 4.24 -12.44
N GLU A 100 7.36 3.90 -13.05
CA GLU A 100 7.24 2.79 -14.00
C GLU A 100 7.35 3.33 -15.43
N LEU A 101 8.32 2.84 -16.19
CA LEU A 101 8.48 3.20 -17.60
C LEU A 101 7.61 2.29 -18.50
N GLY A 102 6.37 2.67 -18.68
CA GLY A 102 5.33 1.97 -19.45
C GLY A 102 4.09 2.86 -19.65
N PHE A 103 3.11 2.49 -20.45
CA PHE A 103 3.19 1.53 -21.56
C PHE A 103 3.72 2.20 -22.81
N MET A 104 3.83 1.46 -23.95
CA MET A 104 4.43 1.98 -25.16
C MET A 104 3.58 3.10 -25.78
N PRO A 105 4.16 4.26 -26.15
CA PRO A 105 3.44 5.27 -26.93
C PRO A 105 2.94 4.69 -28.26
N GLU A 106 1.67 4.96 -28.63
CA GLU A 106 1.05 4.40 -29.85
C GLU A 106 1.91 4.64 -31.12
N GLN A 107 2.49 5.83 -31.26
CA GLN A 107 3.28 6.20 -32.43
C GLN A 107 4.69 5.56 -32.44
N MET A 108 5.12 4.97 -31.34
CA MET A 108 6.40 4.28 -31.20
C MET A 108 6.24 2.76 -31.25
N ALA A 109 5.04 2.25 -31.04
CA ALA A 109 4.73 0.84 -30.91
C ALA A 109 4.98 0.05 -32.20
N SER A 110 5.44 -1.20 -32.09
CA SER A 110 5.61 -2.13 -33.23
C SER A 110 4.34 -2.85 -33.62
N GLY A 111 3.27 -2.76 -32.82
CA GLY A 111 1.98 -3.41 -33.01
C GLY A 111 0.83 -2.66 -32.38
N GLU A 112 -0.39 -3.25 -32.44
CA GLU A 112 -1.62 -2.62 -32.01
C GLU A 112 -2.24 -3.29 -30.77
N GLU A 113 -1.57 -4.30 -30.18
CA GLU A 113 -2.04 -5.03 -29.02
C GLU A 113 -2.04 -4.12 -27.78
N THR A 114 -3.16 -4.12 -27.06
CA THR A 114 -3.37 -3.23 -25.90
C THR A 114 -3.97 -3.96 -24.72
N VAL A 115 -3.76 -3.42 -23.53
CA VAL A 115 -4.33 -3.87 -22.27
C VAL A 115 -5.21 -2.78 -21.67
N PHE A 116 -6.13 -3.16 -20.79
CA PHE A 116 -7.03 -2.30 -20.04
C PHE A 116 -8.07 -1.53 -20.89
N TYR A 117 -9.04 -0.96 -20.21
CA TYR A 117 -10.06 -0.09 -20.79
C TYR A 117 -9.46 1.10 -21.55
N TRP A 118 -8.41 1.70 -21.02
CA TRP A 118 -7.69 2.85 -21.57
C TRP A 118 -6.60 2.50 -22.61
N LYS A 119 -6.53 1.21 -23.01
CA LYS A 119 -5.76 0.71 -24.15
C LYS A 119 -4.26 1.05 -24.11
N GLY A 120 -3.60 0.77 -22.99
CA GLY A 120 -2.14 0.81 -22.90
C GLY A 120 -1.53 -0.18 -23.92
N ASN A 121 -0.64 0.30 -24.80
CA ASN A 121 -0.02 -0.55 -25.81
C ASN A 121 1.08 -1.44 -25.18
N ILE A 122 1.00 -2.74 -25.42
CA ILE A 122 1.85 -3.78 -24.82
C ILE A 122 2.93 -4.33 -25.76
N THR A 123 3.10 -3.71 -26.93
CA THR A 123 4.11 -4.17 -27.91
C THR A 123 5.45 -3.48 -27.70
N PRO A 124 6.57 -4.11 -28.12
CA PRO A 124 7.87 -3.46 -28.07
C PRO A 124 7.91 -2.20 -28.96
N PRO A 125 8.91 -1.32 -28.78
CA PRO A 125 9.08 -0.18 -29.66
C PRO A 125 9.51 -0.65 -31.05
N ALA A 126 9.00 -0.01 -32.09
CA ALA A 126 9.46 -0.26 -33.47
C ALA A 126 10.91 0.21 -33.70
N ASP A 127 11.39 1.15 -32.88
CA ASP A 127 12.76 1.66 -32.87
C ASP A 127 13.24 1.89 -31.43
N TYR A 128 14.14 1.06 -30.98
CA TYR A 128 14.72 1.15 -29.64
C TYR A 128 15.54 2.42 -29.39
N ASN A 129 16.07 3.06 -30.43
CA ASN A 129 16.76 4.36 -30.26
C ASN A 129 15.75 5.48 -29.94
N LYS A 130 14.53 5.43 -30.49
CA LYS A 130 13.46 6.36 -30.12
C LYS A 130 13.03 6.16 -28.66
N TRP A 131 12.87 4.90 -28.24
CA TRP A 131 12.59 4.57 -26.85
C TRP A 131 13.66 5.08 -25.89
N ALA A 132 14.93 4.84 -26.18
CA ALA A 132 16.03 5.35 -25.37
C ALA A 132 15.99 6.89 -25.25
N ARG A 133 15.74 7.60 -26.37
CA ARG A 133 15.61 9.07 -26.35
C ARG A 133 14.39 9.53 -25.53
N LEU A 134 13.27 8.85 -25.60
CA LEU A 134 12.08 9.15 -24.77
C LEU A 134 12.43 9.07 -23.28
N VAL A 135 13.01 7.96 -22.84
CA VAL A 135 13.46 7.75 -21.46
C VAL A 135 14.43 8.86 -21.03
N GLN A 136 15.46 9.12 -21.83
CA GLN A 136 16.46 10.12 -21.51
C GLN A 136 15.88 11.54 -21.43
N ASN A 137 15.02 11.94 -22.38
CA ASN A 137 14.45 13.28 -22.38
C ASN A 137 13.49 13.46 -21.20
N THR A 138 12.73 12.44 -20.85
CA THR A 138 11.86 12.45 -19.66
C THR A 138 12.67 12.62 -18.38
N LEU A 139 13.72 11.84 -18.18
CA LEU A 139 14.54 11.92 -16.97
C LEU A 139 15.32 13.24 -16.89
N ARG A 140 15.89 13.74 -18.01
CA ARG A 140 16.55 15.06 -18.05
C ARG A 140 15.57 16.18 -17.70
N HIS A 141 14.35 16.13 -18.21
CA HIS A 141 13.31 17.09 -17.87
C HIS A 141 12.98 17.07 -16.36
N LEU A 142 12.78 15.89 -15.79
CA LEU A 142 12.50 15.73 -14.36
C LEU A 142 13.66 16.27 -13.51
N MET A 143 14.91 15.93 -13.83
CA MET A 143 16.09 16.43 -13.12
C MET A 143 16.24 17.95 -13.25
N GLN A 144 15.93 18.53 -14.42
CA GLN A 144 15.97 19.97 -14.65
C GLN A 144 14.90 20.70 -13.83
N ARG A 145 13.69 20.11 -13.70
CA ARG A 145 12.55 20.74 -13.04
C ARG A 145 12.59 20.59 -11.52
N TYR A 146 12.86 19.39 -11.02
CA TYR A 146 12.79 19.07 -9.59
C TYR A 146 14.15 19.06 -8.90
N GLY A 147 15.24 19.09 -9.67
CA GLY A 147 16.60 19.05 -9.17
C GLY A 147 17.14 17.62 -9.02
N GLU A 148 18.46 17.48 -9.17
CA GLU A 148 19.14 16.19 -9.10
C GLU A 148 18.90 15.47 -7.77
N ASN A 149 19.04 16.18 -6.64
CA ASN A 149 18.95 15.59 -5.31
C ASN A 149 17.56 14.97 -5.03
N GLU A 150 16.52 15.49 -5.64
CA GLU A 150 15.16 14.95 -5.53
C GLU A 150 14.99 13.73 -6.44
N VAL A 151 15.30 13.86 -7.72
CA VAL A 151 15.05 12.80 -8.71
C VAL A 151 15.94 11.56 -8.48
N LEU A 152 17.13 11.73 -7.90
CA LEU A 152 17.98 10.62 -7.51
C LEU A 152 17.41 9.72 -6.41
N LEU A 153 16.35 10.16 -5.71
CA LEU A 153 15.62 9.33 -4.76
C LEU A 153 14.48 8.53 -5.40
N TRP A 154 14.13 8.80 -6.67
CA TRP A 154 13.02 8.17 -7.35
C TRP A 154 13.49 6.89 -8.05
N PRO A 155 13.04 5.70 -7.58
CA PRO A 155 13.36 4.45 -8.27
C PRO A 155 12.67 4.41 -9.63
N ILE A 156 13.37 3.83 -10.63
CA ILE A 156 12.91 3.73 -12.01
C ILE A 156 12.77 2.25 -12.35
N GLU A 157 11.56 1.79 -12.53
CA GLU A 157 11.19 0.41 -12.88
C GLU A 157 10.96 0.30 -14.39
N VAL A 158 11.47 -0.77 -14.97
CA VAL A 158 11.32 -1.01 -16.42
C VAL A 158 10.13 -1.93 -16.67
N TRP A 159 9.02 -1.33 -17.17
CA TRP A 159 7.80 -2.02 -17.57
C TRP A 159 6.95 -2.54 -16.39
N ASN A 160 5.87 -3.31 -16.73
CA ASN A 160 4.94 -3.98 -15.81
C ASN A 160 4.61 -5.40 -16.31
N GLU A 161 4.78 -6.40 -15.45
CA GLU A 161 4.39 -7.81 -15.64
C GLU A 161 4.73 -8.40 -17.03
N PRO A 162 5.98 -8.30 -17.50
CA PRO A 162 6.36 -8.76 -18.83
C PRO A 162 6.26 -10.29 -18.99
N ASN A 163 6.04 -11.01 -17.90
CA ASN A 163 5.82 -12.45 -17.89
C ASN A 163 4.36 -12.84 -18.17
N LEU A 164 3.46 -11.86 -18.44
CA LEU A 164 2.08 -12.09 -18.85
C LEU A 164 1.84 -11.61 -20.29
N PRO A 165 1.24 -12.44 -21.16
CA PRO A 165 0.94 -12.05 -22.56
C PRO A 165 -0.06 -10.86 -22.63
N GLY A 166 -0.81 -10.61 -21.56
CA GLY A 166 -1.72 -9.46 -21.46
C GLY A 166 -1.03 -8.13 -21.17
N PHE A 167 0.23 -8.13 -20.72
CA PHE A 167 0.98 -6.93 -20.38
C PHE A 167 2.25 -6.72 -21.20
N TRP A 168 2.74 -7.77 -21.84
CA TRP A 168 3.84 -7.74 -22.78
C TRP A 168 3.56 -8.74 -23.90
N LYS A 169 3.70 -8.31 -25.14
CA LYS A 169 3.35 -9.12 -26.31
C LYS A 169 3.98 -10.51 -26.23
N ASP A 170 3.11 -11.54 -26.29
CA ASP A 170 3.48 -12.96 -26.26
C ASP A 170 4.27 -13.38 -24.99
N ALA A 171 4.37 -12.52 -23.98
CA ALA A 171 5.29 -12.66 -22.85
C ALA A 171 6.72 -12.98 -23.31
N ASP A 172 7.16 -12.36 -24.42
CA ASP A 172 8.45 -12.64 -25.03
C ASP A 172 9.59 -12.16 -24.10
N ARG A 173 10.17 -13.15 -23.42
CA ARG A 173 11.21 -12.98 -22.41
C ARG A 173 12.47 -12.31 -22.99
N GLN A 174 12.90 -12.71 -24.18
CA GLN A 174 14.12 -12.18 -24.80
C GLN A 174 13.94 -10.73 -25.28
N GLU A 175 12.76 -10.44 -25.81
CA GLU A 175 12.41 -9.09 -26.23
C GLU A 175 12.29 -8.15 -25.03
N TYR A 176 11.73 -8.61 -23.89
CA TYR A 176 11.73 -7.83 -22.67
C TYR A 176 13.14 -7.61 -22.11
N PHE A 177 13.99 -8.62 -22.14
CA PHE A 177 15.39 -8.45 -21.68
C PHE A 177 16.13 -7.44 -22.53
N HIS A 178 15.84 -7.39 -23.84
CA HIS A 178 16.39 -6.37 -24.73
C HIS A 178 15.84 -4.97 -24.38
N LEU A 179 14.53 -4.84 -24.09
CA LEU A 179 13.95 -3.58 -23.62
C LEU A 179 14.65 -3.12 -22.32
N TYR A 180 14.85 -4.01 -21.37
CA TYR A 180 15.56 -3.71 -20.14
C TYR A 180 16.98 -3.24 -20.38
N GLU A 181 17.73 -3.95 -21.22
CA GLU A 181 19.10 -3.58 -21.59
C GLU A 181 19.20 -2.16 -22.13
N VAL A 182 18.35 -1.82 -23.11
CA VAL A 182 18.34 -0.48 -23.74
C VAL A 182 17.93 0.58 -22.72
N THR A 183 16.88 0.29 -21.92
CA THR A 183 16.36 1.23 -20.93
C THR A 183 17.35 1.51 -19.81
N ALA A 184 17.94 0.46 -19.24
CA ALA A 184 18.89 0.61 -18.13
C ALA A 184 20.15 1.40 -18.57
N LYS A 185 20.65 1.17 -19.78
CA LYS A 185 21.75 1.96 -20.36
C LYS A 185 21.31 3.42 -20.56
N ALA A 186 20.13 3.66 -21.12
CA ALA A 186 19.62 5.01 -21.36
C ALA A 186 19.45 5.82 -20.05
N VAL A 187 18.99 5.18 -18.98
CA VAL A 187 18.90 5.78 -17.64
C VAL A 187 20.28 6.18 -17.13
N LYS A 188 21.26 5.27 -17.17
CA LYS A 188 22.63 5.53 -16.70
C LYS A 188 23.40 6.54 -17.55
N GLU A 189 23.06 6.69 -18.83
CA GLU A 189 23.60 7.75 -19.69
C GLU A 189 23.08 9.14 -19.33
N VAL A 190 21.95 9.26 -18.65
CA VAL A 190 21.47 10.53 -18.09
C VAL A 190 22.26 10.89 -16.84
N ASP A 191 22.31 9.97 -15.88
CA ASP A 191 23.13 10.08 -14.68
C ASP A 191 23.39 8.68 -14.09
N GLU A 192 24.64 8.33 -13.81
CA GLU A 192 25.03 7.02 -13.26
C GLU A 192 24.45 6.74 -11.88
N ARG A 193 24.03 7.78 -11.14
CA ARG A 193 23.44 7.68 -9.79
C ARG A 193 21.95 7.34 -9.81
N LEU A 194 21.23 7.50 -10.92
CA LEU A 194 19.81 7.15 -11.04
C LEU A 194 19.61 5.65 -10.77
N LEU A 195 18.58 5.32 -9.98
CA LEU A 195 18.28 3.94 -9.61
C LEU A 195 17.38 3.29 -10.65
N VAL A 196 17.84 2.22 -11.30
CA VAL A 196 17.04 1.46 -12.27
C VAL A 196 16.96 -0.02 -11.91
N GLY A 197 15.76 -0.60 -12.06
CA GLY A 197 15.51 -2.00 -11.74
C GLY A 197 14.33 -2.60 -12.49
N GLY A 198 14.06 -3.85 -12.16
CA GLY A 198 13.02 -4.71 -12.71
C GLY A 198 13.17 -6.13 -12.15
N PRO A 199 12.51 -7.14 -12.72
CA PRO A 199 11.69 -7.14 -13.94
C PRO A 199 10.19 -6.89 -13.72
N ALA A 200 9.71 -6.52 -12.53
CA ALA A 200 8.31 -6.26 -12.22
C ALA A 200 7.36 -7.43 -12.58
N ILE A 201 7.78 -8.65 -12.36
CA ILE A 201 7.04 -9.87 -12.72
C ILE A 201 5.93 -10.20 -11.73
N CYS A 202 4.81 -10.75 -12.21
CA CYS A 202 3.79 -11.36 -11.35
C CYS A 202 4.17 -12.82 -10.97
N GLY A 203 3.32 -13.49 -10.18
CA GLY A 203 3.56 -14.83 -9.66
C GLY A 203 3.51 -15.97 -10.71
N VAL A 204 3.32 -15.69 -11.99
CA VAL A 204 3.28 -16.72 -13.04
C VAL A 204 4.69 -17.03 -13.53
N ASP A 205 5.14 -18.27 -13.34
CA ASP A 205 6.48 -18.75 -13.74
C ASP A 205 7.63 -17.85 -13.21
N ASP A 206 7.39 -17.20 -12.08
CA ASP A 206 8.22 -16.13 -11.52
C ASP A 206 9.65 -16.59 -11.18
N VAL A 207 9.81 -17.82 -10.70
CA VAL A 207 11.14 -18.37 -10.34
C VAL A 207 12.04 -18.43 -11.58
N SER A 208 11.55 -19.02 -12.68
CA SER A 208 12.35 -19.14 -13.91
C SER A 208 12.59 -17.78 -14.58
N TRP A 209 11.58 -16.88 -14.54
CA TRP A 209 11.72 -15.56 -15.08
C TRP A 209 12.77 -14.74 -14.33
N LEU A 210 12.74 -14.80 -13.00
CA LEU A 210 13.71 -14.06 -12.19
C LEU A 210 15.13 -14.58 -12.40
N GLN A 211 15.32 -15.92 -12.45
CA GLN A 211 16.61 -16.52 -12.70
C GLN A 211 17.16 -16.14 -14.09
N ASP A 212 16.36 -16.32 -15.15
CA ASP A 212 16.77 -15.98 -16.52
C ASP A 212 17.07 -14.47 -16.67
N PHE A 213 16.30 -13.61 -16.00
CA PHE A 213 16.56 -12.17 -15.98
C PHE A 213 17.91 -11.84 -15.30
N LEU A 214 18.18 -12.41 -14.15
CA LEU A 214 19.45 -12.19 -13.44
C LEU A 214 20.65 -12.77 -14.22
N ASP A 215 20.47 -13.92 -14.87
CA ASP A 215 21.50 -14.50 -15.75
C ASP A 215 21.81 -13.57 -16.94
N TYR A 216 20.77 -13.01 -17.59
CA TYR A 216 20.94 -12.06 -18.69
C TYR A 216 21.64 -10.79 -18.23
N VAL A 217 21.21 -10.19 -17.12
CA VAL A 217 21.81 -8.98 -16.54
C VAL A 217 23.29 -9.21 -16.21
N LYS A 218 23.61 -10.36 -15.60
CA LYS A 218 24.98 -10.76 -15.26
C LYS A 218 25.84 -10.97 -16.50
N GLU A 219 25.35 -11.74 -17.49
CA GLU A 219 26.09 -12.03 -18.75
C GLU A 219 26.43 -10.73 -19.49
N LYS A 220 25.45 -9.85 -19.62
CA LYS A 220 25.58 -8.56 -20.33
C LYS A 220 26.21 -7.46 -19.48
N LYS A 221 26.44 -7.70 -18.18
CA LYS A 221 26.94 -6.71 -17.21
C LYS A 221 26.12 -5.43 -17.21
N LEU A 222 24.79 -5.58 -17.15
CA LEU A 222 23.87 -4.45 -17.18
C LEU A 222 23.73 -3.81 -15.80
N PRO A 223 23.40 -2.51 -15.73
CA PRO A 223 22.99 -1.88 -14.49
C PRO A 223 21.74 -2.56 -13.91
N LEU A 224 21.75 -2.85 -12.61
CA LEU A 224 20.61 -3.32 -11.84
C LEU A 224 20.80 -2.80 -10.40
N ASP A 225 20.05 -1.79 -10.01
CA ASP A 225 20.18 -1.20 -8.67
C ASP A 225 19.26 -1.91 -7.68
N PHE A 226 18.09 -2.36 -8.12
CA PHE A 226 17.12 -3.13 -7.33
C PHE A 226 16.41 -4.18 -8.18
N VAL A 227 15.84 -5.17 -7.50
CA VAL A 227 14.93 -6.16 -8.12
C VAL A 227 13.49 -5.79 -7.77
N SER A 228 12.55 -6.01 -8.68
CA SER A 228 11.12 -5.80 -8.42
C SER A 228 10.24 -6.95 -8.89
N ARG A 229 9.14 -7.17 -8.16
CA ARG A 229 8.11 -8.15 -8.47
C ARG A 229 6.78 -7.82 -7.80
N HIS A 230 5.72 -8.52 -8.19
CA HIS A 230 4.39 -8.43 -7.60
C HIS A 230 4.06 -9.62 -6.71
N HIS A 231 3.08 -9.44 -5.80
CA HIS A 231 2.67 -10.48 -4.88
C HIS A 231 1.17 -10.37 -4.54
N TYR A 232 0.40 -11.33 -4.99
CA TYR A 232 -1.03 -11.46 -4.68
C TYR A 232 -1.31 -12.82 -4.04
N THR A 233 -2.29 -12.87 -3.12
CA THR A 233 -2.49 -14.02 -2.22
C THR A 233 -3.82 -14.72 -2.45
N SER A 234 -4.34 -14.69 -3.68
CA SER A 234 -5.64 -15.27 -4.02
C SER A 234 -5.56 -16.44 -4.99
N TYR A 235 -6.53 -17.33 -4.87
CA TYR A 235 -6.83 -18.31 -5.89
C TYR A 235 -7.48 -17.67 -7.12
N VAL A 236 -7.72 -18.47 -8.16
CA VAL A 236 -8.44 -18.03 -9.36
C VAL A 236 -9.88 -17.65 -8.99
N PRO A 237 -10.38 -16.48 -9.44
CA PRO A 237 -11.70 -16.00 -9.06
C PRO A 237 -12.85 -16.81 -9.66
N ASP A 238 -13.93 -17.00 -8.90
CA ASP A 238 -15.23 -17.38 -9.42
C ASP A 238 -15.94 -16.10 -9.91
N ARG A 239 -16.18 -16.00 -11.22
CA ARG A 239 -16.74 -14.82 -11.85
C ARG A 239 -18.27 -14.91 -11.95
N VAL A 240 -18.96 -13.95 -11.28
CA VAL A 240 -20.42 -13.81 -11.35
C VAL A 240 -20.76 -12.40 -11.82
N GLY A 241 -21.25 -12.27 -13.02
CA GLY A 241 -21.41 -10.99 -13.68
C GLY A 241 -20.05 -10.31 -13.89
N HIS A 242 -19.88 -9.10 -13.36
CA HIS A 242 -18.60 -8.37 -13.42
C HIS A 242 -17.80 -8.48 -12.10
N TYR A 243 -18.30 -9.21 -11.09
CA TYR A 243 -17.58 -9.45 -9.84
C TYR A 243 -16.74 -10.71 -9.91
N GLY A 244 -15.60 -10.69 -9.23
CA GLY A 244 -14.78 -11.87 -9.00
C GLY A 244 -14.77 -12.21 -7.52
N TYR A 245 -15.44 -13.29 -7.14
CA TYR A 245 -15.38 -13.83 -5.78
C TYR A 245 -14.13 -14.68 -5.63
N ILE A 246 -13.41 -14.46 -4.56
CA ILE A 246 -12.05 -14.99 -4.40
C ILE A 246 -11.90 -15.63 -3.03
N ASP A 247 -11.32 -16.84 -3.04
CA ASP A 247 -10.74 -17.43 -1.85
C ASP A 247 -9.27 -16.99 -1.72
N LEU A 248 -8.83 -16.70 -0.51
CA LEU A 248 -7.46 -16.30 -0.22
C LEU A 248 -6.63 -17.52 0.20
N HIS A 249 -5.34 -17.50 -0.12
CA HIS A 249 -4.38 -18.44 0.45
C HIS A 249 -4.27 -18.22 1.95
N ASP A 250 -3.79 -19.22 2.68
CA ASP A 250 -3.33 -18.99 4.04
C ASP A 250 -2.26 -17.89 4.01
N PRO A 251 -2.36 -16.85 4.85
CA PRO A 251 -1.43 -15.74 4.80
C PRO A 251 0.03 -16.16 5.06
N ASP A 252 0.27 -17.23 5.82
CA ASP A 252 1.62 -17.75 6.07
C ASP A 252 2.19 -18.48 4.85
N ASP A 253 1.38 -19.19 4.08
CA ASP A 253 1.80 -19.80 2.82
C ASP A 253 2.25 -18.74 1.80
N ALA A 254 1.62 -17.58 1.84
CA ALA A 254 1.94 -16.47 0.94
C ALA A 254 3.38 -15.95 1.09
N PHE A 255 3.97 -16.02 2.28
CA PHE A 255 5.35 -15.55 2.50
C PHE A 255 6.41 -16.42 1.84
N SER A 256 6.15 -17.69 1.59
CA SER A 256 7.10 -18.62 0.97
C SER A 256 7.60 -18.13 -0.41
N GLY A 257 6.70 -17.53 -1.22
CA GLY A 257 7.06 -16.95 -2.51
C GLY A 257 7.96 -15.73 -2.40
N LEU A 258 7.79 -14.92 -1.34
CA LEU A 258 8.63 -13.76 -1.06
C LEU A 258 10.03 -14.21 -0.61
N GLU A 259 10.12 -15.16 0.32
CA GLU A 259 11.37 -15.76 0.78
C GLU A 259 12.15 -16.37 -0.38
N LYS A 260 11.44 -17.06 -1.30
CA LYS A 260 12.05 -17.65 -2.48
C LYS A 260 12.71 -16.63 -3.40
N SER A 261 12.10 -15.45 -3.56
CA SER A 261 12.72 -14.37 -4.35
C SER A 261 14.02 -13.88 -3.72
N ARG A 262 14.07 -13.76 -2.38
CA ARG A 262 15.27 -13.38 -1.66
C ARG A 262 16.37 -14.43 -1.84
N GLU A 263 16.03 -15.72 -1.69
CA GLU A 263 16.97 -16.82 -1.92
C GLU A 263 17.58 -16.80 -3.32
N ILE A 264 16.77 -16.56 -4.34
CA ILE A 264 17.23 -16.48 -5.74
C ILE A 264 18.21 -15.33 -5.90
N VAL A 265 17.84 -14.12 -5.50
CA VAL A 265 18.72 -12.94 -5.64
C VAL A 265 20.03 -13.13 -4.89
N ASP A 266 19.99 -13.67 -3.66
CA ASP A 266 21.18 -13.89 -2.83
C ASP A 266 22.05 -15.06 -3.32
N SER A 267 21.54 -15.91 -4.19
CA SER A 267 22.35 -16.99 -4.81
C SER A 267 23.35 -16.47 -5.85
N TYR A 268 23.21 -15.23 -6.29
CA TYR A 268 24.13 -14.56 -7.20
C TYR A 268 25.08 -13.63 -6.41
N GLU A 269 26.37 -13.90 -6.44
CA GLU A 269 27.37 -13.11 -5.69
C GLU A 269 27.26 -11.60 -6.01
N GLU A 270 27.01 -11.25 -7.28
CA GLU A 270 26.90 -9.85 -7.76
C GLU A 270 25.61 -9.15 -7.27
N PHE A 271 24.57 -9.90 -6.94
CA PHE A 271 23.26 -9.37 -6.58
C PHE A 271 22.86 -9.63 -5.13
N ALA A 272 23.67 -10.41 -4.39
CA ALA A 272 23.40 -10.72 -3.00
C ALA A 272 23.22 -9.44 -2.16
N GLY A 273 22.13 -9.40 -1.40
CA GLY A 273 21.79 -8.24 -0.55
C GLY A 273 21.19 -7.05 -1.30
N LYS A 274 20.97 -7.12 -2.63
CA LYS A 274 20.27 -6.04 -3.34
C LYS A 274 18.86 -5.86 -2.82
N ASP A 275 18.39 -4.62 -2.86
CA ASP A 275 17.02 -4.29 -2.53
C ASP A 275 16.04 -5.06 -3.44
N ILE A 276 14.98 -5.59 -2.82
CA ILE A 276 13.84 -6.16 -3.53
C ILE A 276 12.61 -5.31 -3.16
N HIS A 277 11.94 -4.79 -4.18
CA HIS A 277 10.70 -4.05 -4.05
C HIS A 277 9.53 -4.89 -4.55
N ILE A 278 8.52 -5.07 -3.69
CA ILE A 278 7.24 -5.63 -4.10
C ILE A 278 6.38 -4.48 -4.60
N THR A 279 6.45 -4.24 -5.90
CA THR A 279 5.90 -3.04 -6.55
C THR A 279 4.41 -3.09 -6.76
N GLU A 280 3.80 -4.26 -6.53
CA GLU A 280 2.36 -4.44 -6.30
C GLU A 280 2.11 -5.58 -5.32
N TYR A 281 1.21 -5.36 -4.35
CA TYR A 281 0.62 -6.44 -3.55
C TYR A 281 -0.79 -6.07 -3.09
N ASN A 282 -1.63 -7.08 -3.00
CA ASN A 282 -2.94 -7.05 -2.37
C ASN A 282 -3.40 -8.48 -2.10
N THR A 283 -4.56 -8.67 -1.52
CA THR A 283 -5.20 -9.98 -1.37
C THR A 283 -5.64 -10.55 -2.73
N SER A 284 -6.09 -9.71 -3.65
CA SER A 284 -6.52 -10.13 -4.99
C SER A 284 -5.89 -9.26 -6.09
N TYR A 285 -5.71 -9.86 -7.27
CA TYR A 285 -5.18 -9.23 -8.47
C TYR A 285 -6.26 -8.71 -9.44
N ILE A 286 -7.54 -8.70 -9.05
CA ILE A 286 -8.61 -8.20 -9.92
C ILE A 286 -9.32 -6.99 -9.31
N PRO A 287 -9.66 -5.95 -10.11
CA PRO A 287 -10.14 -4.66 -9.63
C PRO A 287 -11.63 -4.65 -9.22
N ASN A 288 -12.28 -5.81 -9.15
CA ASN A 288 -13.69 -5.98 -8.82
C ASN A 288 -13.93 -7.21 -7.92
N ALA A 289 -13.02 -7.44 -6.98
CA ALA A 289 -13.12 -8.49 -5.98
C ALA A 289 -13.75 -7.94 -4.70
N PRO A 290 -14.98 -8.31 -4.33
CA PRO A 290 -15.68 -7.76 -3.15
C PRO A 290 -14.92 -7.90 -1.83
N VAL A 291 -13.98 -8.82 -1.74
CA VAL A 291 -13.11 -8.99 -0.56
C VAL A 291 -12.40 -7.69 -0.17
N HIS A 292 -11.99 -6.86 -1.13
CA HIS A 292 -11.28 -5.60 -0.87
C HIS A 292 -12.08 -4.59 -0.03
N ASP A 293 -13.41 -4.69 -0.04
CA ASP A 293 -14.28 -3.77 0.69
C ASP A 293 -14.57 -4.22 2.13
N THR A 294 -14.09 -5.41 2.54
CA THR A 294 -14.49 -6.10 3.77
C THR A 294 -13.55 -5.86 4.96
N CYS A 295 -14.06 -6.10 6.16
CA CYS A 295 -13.25 -6.16 7.38
C CYS A 295 -12.31 -7.38 7.38
N TYR A 296 -12.67 -8.48 6.70
CA TYR A 296 -11.77 -9.62 6.51
C TYR A 296 -10.47 -9.21 5.79
N ASN A 297 -10.58 -8.41 4.71
CA ASN A 297 -9.40 -7.85 4.03
C ASN A 297 -8.53 -7.04 4.98
N ALA A 298 -9.14 -6.23 5.84
CA ALA A 298 -8.41 -5.41 6.80
C ALA A 298 -7.59 -6.26 7.79
N ALA A 299 -8.19 -7.33 8.33
CA ALA A 299 -7.55 -8.22 9.29
C ALA A 299 -6.48 -9.11 8.62
N TYR A 300 -6.74 -9.60 7.39
CA TYR A 300 -5.79 -10.35 6.60
C TYR A 300 -4.55 -9.50 6.26
N VAL A 301 -4.76 -8.26 5.81
CA VAL A 301 -3.66 -7.32 5.51
C VAL A 301 -2.89 -6.95 6.77
N ALA A 302 -3.54 -6.85 7.95
CA ALA A 302 -2.83 -6.64 9.21
C ALA A 302 -1.83 -7.76 9.49
N HIS A 303 -2.21 -9.02 9.27
CA HIS A 303 -1.31 -10.16 9.39
C HIS A 303 -0.14 -10.05 8.38
N MET A 304 -0.43 -9.77 7.11
CA MET A 304 0.60 -9.59 6.08
C MET A 304 1.63 -8.51 6.49
N LEU A 305 1.17 -7.34 6.89
CA LEU A 305 2.03 -6.21 7.28
C LEU A 305 2.93 -6.53 8.48
N SER A 306 2.53 -7.47 9.35
CA SER A 306 3.34 -7.87 10.49
C SER A 306 4.65 -8.55 10.11
N ARG A 307 4.76 -9.13 8.90
CA ARG A 307 5.90 -9.95 8.45
C ARG A 307 6.58 -9.45 7.18
N LEU A 308 5.91 -8.64 6.36
CA LEU A 308 6.43 -8.22 5.04
C LEU A 308 7.84 -7.59 5.13
N GLY A 309 8.12 -6.82 6.17
CA GLY A 309 9.43 -6.17 6.35
C GLY A 309 10.61 -7.10 6.65
N ASP A 310 10.36 -8.39 6.89
CA ASP A 310 11.42 -9.35 7.21
C ASP A 310 12.22 -9.78 5.96
N CYS A 311 11.60 -9.74 4.78
CA CYS A 311 12.20 -10.27 3.56
C CYS A 311 12.64 -9.19 2.57
N HIS A 312 11.92 -8.07 2.47
CA HIS A 312 12.05 -7.13 1.36
C HIS A 312 12.09 -5.67 1.81
N THR A 313 12.60 -4.81 0.94
CA THR A 313 12.87 -3.41 1.24
C THR A 313 11.61 -2.57 1.26
N SER A 314 10.69 -2.76 0.31
CA SER A 314 9.42 -2.03 0.27
C SER A 314 8.28 -2.85 -0.33
N TYR A 315 7.07 -2.40 -0.03
CA TYR A 315 5.82 -3.01 -0.48
C TYR A 315 4.85 -1.91 -0.92
N SER A 316 4.36 -2.01 -2.16
CA SER A 316 3.38 -1.10 -2.73
C SER A 316 2.00 -1.74 -2.71
N TYR A 317 1.16 -1.35 -1.74
CA TYR A 317 -0.22 -1.83 -1.70
C TYR A 317 -1.00 -1.30 -2.92
N TRP A 318 -1.63 -2.19 -3.65
CA TRP A 318 -2.37 -1.90 -4.87
C TRP A 318 -3.87 -1.81 -4.58
N THR A 319 -4.51 -0.61 -4.40
CA THR A 319 -4.02 0.77 -4.59
C THR A 319 -4.46 1.70 -3.43
N PHE A 320 -4.16 3.01 -3.51
CA PHE A 320 -4.60 3.95 -2.47
C PHE A 320 -6.09 4.30 -2.56
N GLY A 321 -6.69 4.27 -3.75
CA GLY A 321 -8.06 4.75 -3.98
C GLY A 321 -8.74 4.10 -5.17
N ASP A 322 -10.08 4.16 -5.17
CA ASP A 322 -10.94 3.55 -6.17
C ASP A 322 -11.23 4.45 -7.39
N VAL A 323 -10.51 5.55 -7.54
CA VAL A 323 -10.41 6.21 -8.85
C VAL A 323 -9.46 5.38 -9.69
N PHE A 324 -9.99 4.34 -10.32
CA PHE A 324 -9.26 3.26 -10.95
C PHE A 324 -10.04 2.69 -12.14
N GLU A 325 -9.41 2.52 -13.31
CA GLU A 325 -10.15 2.32 -14.57
C GLU A 325 -9.60 1.18 -15.45
N GLU A 326 -9.08 0.09 -14.90
CA GLU A 326 -8.58 -1.02 -15.73
C GLU A 326 -9.66 -1.76 -16.51
N LEU A 327 -10.80 -2.03 -15.87
CA LEU A 327 -11.96 -2.68 -16.50
C LEU A 327 -13.07 -1.70 -16.90
N GLY A 328 -12.81 -0.40 -16.80
CA GLY A 328 -13.77 0.68 -17.03
C GLY A 328 -13.97 1.53 -15.78
N VAL A 329 -14.86 2.51 -15.88
CA VAL A 329 -15.18 3.41 -14.77
C VAL A 329 -16.07 2.68 -13.76
N PRO A 330 -15.70 2.64 -12.46
CA PRO A 330 -16.54 2.06 -11.42
C PRO A 330 -17.90 2.73 -11.31
N PHE A 331 -18.96 1.94 -11.12
CA PHE A 331 -20.36 2.44 -11.10
C PHE A 331 -21.00 2.40 -9.70
N THR A 332 -20.32 1.88 -8.68
CA THR A 332 -20.74 1.94 -7.28
C THR A 332 -19.57 2.28 -6.37
N PRO A 333 -19.79 2.86 -5.16
CA PRO A 333 -18.70 3.11 -4.22
C PRO A 333 -18.03 1.80 -3.73
N PHE A 334 -18.79 0.71 -3.57
CA PHE A 334 -18.30 -0.59 -3.14
C PHE A 334 -18.50 -1.62 -4.25
N HIS A 335 -17.52 -1.71 -5.13
CA HIS A 335 -17.51 -2.61 -6.29
C HIS A 335 -16.36 -3.63 -6.21
N GLY A 336 -15.72 -3.74 -5.04
CA GLY A 336 -14.54 -4.58 -4.87
C GLY A 336 -13.27 -3.97 -5.45
N GLY A 337 -13.19 -2.64 -5.55
CA GLY A 337 -12.00 -1.91 -5.99
C GLY A 337 -10.82 -2.14 -5.06
N PHE A 338 -9.61 -2.02 -5.59
CA PHE A 338 -8.35 -2.24 -4.84
C PHE A 338 -8.11 -1.22 -3.73
N GLY A 339 -8.73 -0.05 -3.82
CA GLY A 339 -8.38 1.13 -3.05
C GLY A 339 -8.57 0.99 -1.54
N LEU A 340 -7.72 1.69 -0.79
CA LEU A 340 -7.95 1.95 0.64
C LEU A 340 -9.13 2.90 0.86
N VAL A 341 -9.46 3.71 -0.16
CA VAL A 341 -10.52 4.73 -0.13
C VAL A 341 -11.46 4.50 -1.31
N ALA A 342 -12.74 4.30 -1.01
CA ALA A 342 -13.79 4.20 -2.02
C ALA A 342 -14.17 5.58 -2.58
N ASN A 343 -14.78 5.58 -3.78
CA ASN A 343 -15.28 6.80 -4.41
C ASN A 343 -16.21 7.57 -3.47
N GLY A 344 -16.08 8.90 -3.47
CA GLY A 344 -16.67 9.77 -2.46
C GLY A 344 -15.76 9.98 -1.24
N CYS A 345 -14.47 9.66 -1.32
CA CYS A 345 -13.51 9.76 -0.20
C CYS A 345 -14.00 9.01 1.05
N ILE A 346 -14.49 7.77 0.89
CA ILE A 346 -14.98 6.91 1.98
C ILE A 346 -13.86 5.93 2.36
N PRO A 347 -13.24 6.03 3.55
CA PRO A 347 -12.23 5.06 3.98
C PRO A 347 -12.84 3.66 4.11
N LYS A 348 -12.18 2.65 3.53
CA LYS A 348 -12.53 1.25 3.73
C LYS A 348 -11.89 0.71 5.02
N PRO A 349 -12.30 -0.44 5.53
CA PRO A 349 -11.71 -1.03 6.74
C PRO A 349 -10.17 -1.14 6.69
N THR A 350 -9.61 -1.57 5.55
CA THR A 350 -8.15 -1.71 5.34
C THR A 350 -7.38 -0.39 5.47
N PHE A 351 -8.00 0.76 5.16
CA PHE A 351 -7.39 2.09 5.39
C PHE A 351 -6.95 2.26 6.84
N TRP A 352 -7.76 1.77 7.79
CA TRP A 352 -7.45 1.90 9.21
C TRP A 352 -6.35 0.95 9.65
N THR A 353 -6.23 -0.22 9.03
CA THR A 353 -5.09 -1.12 9.25
C THR A 353 -3.77 -0.37 9.00
N PHE A 354 -3.63 0.29 7.85
CA PHE A 354 -2.44 1.10 7.56
C PHE A 354 -2.27 2.28 8.52
N ALA A 355 -3.36 2.99 8.85
CA ALA A 355 -3.32 4.09 9.80
C ALA A 355 -2.91 3.65 11.21
N PHE A 356 -3.24 2.42 11.62
CA PHE A 356 -2.81 1.83 12.88
C PHE A 356 -1.32 1.44 12.81
N TYR A 357 -0.88 0.80 11.74
CA TYR A 357 0.51 0.44 11.55
C TYR A 357 1.45 1.66 11.51
N LYS A 358 0.99 2.81 10.99
CA LYS A 358 1.75 4.07 11.02
C LYS A 358 2.16 4.50 12.42
N ARG A 359 1.39 4.10 13.42
CA ARG A 359 1.62 4.44 14.84
C ARG A 359 2.56 3.46 15.54
N LEU A 360 2.88 2.29 14.96
CA LEU A 360 3.85 1.34 15.49
C LEU A 360 5.28 1.89 15.28
N THR A 361 5.66 2.85 16.11
CA THR A 361 6.99 3.49 16.14
C THR A 361 7.71 3.13 17.44
N GLY A 362 8.99 3.51 17.57
CA GLY A 362 9.77 3.17 18.76
C GLY A 362 10.30 1.72 18.73
N THR A 363 10.38 1.09 19.89
CA THR A 363 10.95 -0.26 20.03
C THR A 363 9.83 -1.29 20.10
N CYS A 364 9.83 -2.28 19.22
CA CYS A 364 8.91 -3.41 19.31
C CYS A 364 9.31 -4.28 20.51
N ILE A 365 8.36 -4.55 21.41
CA ILE A 365 8.55 -5.34 22.63
C ILE A 365 7.68 -6.59 22.65
N HIS A 366 6.77 -6.73 21.71
CA HIS A 366 5.97 -7.94 21.49
C HIS A 366 5.60 -8.10 20.03
N ARG A 367 5.71 -9.32 19.53
CA ARG A 367 5.25 -9.74 18.20
C ARG A 367 4.79 -11.19 18.28
N SER A 368 3.54 -11.42 17.88
CA SER A 368 2.94 -12.75 17.73
C SER A 368 2.32 -12.90 16.35
N GLU A 369 1.62 -13.99 16.11
CA GLU A 369 0.88 -14.24 14.85
C GLU A 369 -0.24 -13.22 14.61
N ASP A 370 -0.71 -12.53 15.65
CA ASP A 370 -1.93 -11.74 15.65
C ASP A 370 -1.82 -10.40 16.39
N SER A 371 -0.62 -10.03 16.83
CA SER A 371 -0.41 -8.77 17.54
C SER A 371 1.02 -8.25 17.51
N LEU A 372 1.11 -6.93 17.61
CA LEU A 372 2.36 -6.18 17.74
C LEU A 372 2.21 -5.14 18.84
N ILE A 373 3.23 -4.99 19.69
CA ILE A 373 3.29 -3.91 20.69
C ILE A 373 4.65 -3.21 20.61
N THR A 374 4.60 -1.87 20.57
CA THR A 374 5.79 -1.02 20.59
C THR A 374 5.78 -0.10 21.80
N LYS A 375 6.97 0.11 22.39
CA LYS A 375 7.22 1.14 23.41
C LYS A 375 7.67 2.43 22.74
N GLN A 376 6.97 3.52 23.03
CA GLN A 376 7.27 4.85 22.51
C GLN A 376 8.30 5.59 23.39
N LYS A 377 8.93 6.62 22.83
CA LYS A 377 9.94 7.43 23.54
C LYS A 377 9.35 8.22 24.72
N ASP A 378 8.05 8.54 24.70
CA ASP A 378 7.35 9.27 25.76
C ASP A 378 6.87 8.37 26.91
N GLY A 379 7.18 7.07 26.86
CA GLY A 379 6.80 6.06 27.83
C GLY A 379 5.38 5.52 27.63
N SER A 380 4.74 5.81 26.50
CA SER A 380 3.49 5.17 26.09
C SER A 380 3.76 3.86 25.36
N TYR A 381 2.74 2.99 25.30
CA TYR A 381 2.76 1.77 24.50
C TYR A 381 1.70 1.89 23.42
N TYR A 382 2.00 1.38 22.24
CA TYR A 382 1.08 1.30 21.14
C TYR A 382 1.06 -0.11 20.56
N GLY A 383 -0.13 -0.70 20.40
CA GLY A 383 -0.27 -2.03 19.84
C GLY A 383 -1.36 -2.12 18.79
N VAL A 384 -1.22 -3.14 17.93
CA VAL A 384 -2.23 -3.53 16.94
C VAL A 384 -2.50 -5.02 17.12
N ILE A 385 -3.77 -5.40 17.11
CA ILE A 385 -4.25 -6.78 17.27
C ILE A 385 -5.23 -7.05 16.14
N TRP A 386 -5.20 -8.25 15.57
CA TRP A 386 -6.10 -8.65 14.48
C TRP A 386 -6.65 -10.07 14.65
N ASN A 387 -7.81 -10.34 14.04
CA ASN A 387 -8.48 -11.64 14.14
C ASN A 387 -9.15 -11.99 12.79
N PRO A 388 -8.39 -12.37 11.72
CA PRO A 388 -9.00 -12.77 10.45
C PRO A 388 -9.70 -14.12 10.58
N ASP A 389 -10.89 -14.24 10.00
CA ASP A 389 -11.66 -15.49 9.96
C ASP A 389 -11.22 -16.35 8.76
N ASN A 390 -9.98 -16.84 8.77
CA ASN A 390 -9.40 -17.60 7.66
C ASN A 390 -10.04 -18.97 7.44
N ASP A 391 -10.68 -19.54 8.46
CA ASP A 391 -11.28 -20.88 8.40
C ASP A 391 -12.81 -20.88 8.37
N GLY A 392 -13.44 -19.71 8.36
CA GLY A 392 -14.88 -19.52 8.28
C GLY A 392 -15.66 -19.93 9.54
N LYS A 393 -14.98 -20.15 10.68
CA LYS A 393 -15.65 -20.54 11.93
C LYS A 393 -16.22 -19.37 12.71
N GLY A 394 -15.77 -18.16 12.43
CA GLY A 394 -16.26 -16.94 13.07
C GLY A 394 -15.90 -16.84 14.55
N GLU A 395 -14.79 -17.41 14.97
CA GLU A 395 -14.37 -17.43 16.37
C GLU A 395 -13.92 -16.06 16.87
N LYS A 396 -14.30 -15.74 18.11
CA LYS A 396 -13.81 -14.55 18.81
C LYS A 396 -12.42 -14.83 19.35
N LYS A 397 -11.60 -13.79 19.38
CA LYS A 397 -10.28 -13.83 19.98
C LYS A 397 -10.29 -13.13 21.33
N GLU A 398 -9.92 -13.88 22.37
CA GLU A 398 -9.70 -13.33 23.72
C GLU A 398 -8.21 -13.36 24.03
N VAL A 399 -7.62 -12.20 24.31
CA VAL A 399 -6.18 -12.06 24.60
C VAL A 399 -5.94 -11.11 25.76
N THR A 400 -4.97 -11.45 26.60
CA THR A 400 -4.50 -10.62 27.72
C THR A 400 -3.00 -10.40 27.60
N TYR A 401 -2.57 -9.16 27.75
CA TYR A 401 -1.16 -8.78 27.81
C TYR A 401 -0.83 -8.28 29.22
N THR A 402 0.22 -8.83 29.81
CA THR A 402 0.83 -8.36 31.06
C THR A 402 2.14 -7.66 30.69
N ILE A 403 2.15 -6.33 30.71
CA ILE A 403 3.35 -5.54 30.39
C ILE A 403 4.11 -5.27 31.67
N HIS A 404 5.33 -5.80 31.78
CA HIS A 404 6.24 -5.62 32.90
C HIS A 404 6.95 -4.27 32.81
N LEU A 405 6.72 -3.40 33.79
CA LEU A 405 7.35 -2.09 33.91
C LEU A 405 8.72 -2.20 34.61
N PRO A 406 9.62 -1.23 34.45
CA PRO A 406 10.85 -1.16 35.24
C PRO A 406 10.55 -1.07 36.75
N GLU A 407 11.40 -1.66 37.58
CA GLU A 407 11.29 -1.57 39.03
C GLU A 407 11.21 -0.10 39.51
N ASN A 408 10.29 0.16 40.45
CA ASN A 408 10.03 1.48 41.02
C ASN A 408 9.55 2.52 40.01
N TYR A 409 8.75 2.10 39.03
CA TYR A 409 8.17 3.03 38.06
C TYR A 409 7.17 3.98 38.73
N GLU A 410 7.43 5.29 38.64
CA GLU A 410 6.65 6.32 39.38
C GLU A 410 5.22 6.52 38.84
N ARG A 411 4.97 6.17 37.57
CA ARG A 411 3.67 6.37 36.90
C ARG A 411 2.77 5.15 37.12
N GLN A 412 1.75 5.32 37.94
CA GLN A 412 0.87 4.21 38.33
C GLN A 412 -0.45 4.15 37.56
N GLU A 413 -0.78 5.15 36.77
CA GLU A 413 -2.07 5.23 36.08
C GLU A 413 -1.87 5.50 34.59
N TYR A 414 -2.62 4.77 33.75
CA TYR A 414 -2.59 4.88 32.28
C TYR A 414 -4.01 5.00 31.74
N CYS A 415 -4.18 5.76 30.66
CA CYS A 415 -5.37 5.69 29.82
C CYS A 415 -5.13 4.68 28.71
N ASN A 416 -5.91 3.61 28.65
CA ASN A 416 -5.97 2.73 27.50
C ASN A 416 -7.03 3.25 26.53
N LEU A 417 -6.60 3.80 25.39
CA LEU A 417 -7.45 4.23 24.29
C LEU A 417 -7.45 3.15 23.23
N VAL A 418 -8.61 2.59 22.92
CA VAL A 418 -8.77 1.50 21.94
C VAL A 418 -9.57 2.01 20.75
N LYS A 419 -9.13 1.68 19.55
CA LYS A 419 -9.84 1.92 18.29
C LYS A 419 -10.07 0.58 17.61
N ILE A 420 -11.30 0.32 17.19
CA ILE A 420 -11.70 -0.97 16.60
C ILE A 420 -12.38 -0.73 15.25
N VAL A 421 -12.02 -1.57 14.30
CA VAL A 421 -12.72 -1.76 13.03
C VAL A 421 -13.08 -3.23 12.96
N ASP A 422 -14.37 -3.52 12.77
CA ASP A 422 -14.94 -4.87 12.70
C ASP A 422 -16.25 -4.85 11.87
N GLU A 423 -16.96 -5.96 11.81
CA GLU A 423 -18.19 -6.08 11.03
C GLU A 423 -19.29 -5.06 11.42
N GLU A 424 -19.28 -4.54 12.67
CA GLU A 424 -20.25 -3.58 13.17
C GLU A 424 -19.71 -2.15 13.26
N HIS A 425 -18.37 -1.97 13.29
CA HIS A 425 -17.73 -0.69 13.56
C HIS A 425 -16.69 -0.34 12.49
N GLY A 426 -16.75 0.89 12.00
CA GLY A 426 -15.81 1.34 10.95
C GLY A 426 -16.02 0.62 9.61
N ASN A 427 -17.20 0.04 9.40
CA ASN A 427 -17.58 -0.74 8.23
C ASN A 427 -18.64 -0.02 7.39
N PRO A 428 -18.23 0.84 6.44
CA PRO A 428 -19.16 1.54 5.58
C PRO A 428 -19.87 0.62 4.57
N LEU A 429 -19.27 -0.53 4.21
CA LEU A 429 -19.89 -1.52 3.33
C LEU A 429 -21.20 -2.05 3.89
N LYS A 430 -21.24 -2.39 5.20
CA LYS A 430 -22.46 -2.85 5.87
C LYS A 430 -23.57 -1.80 5.80
N VAL A 431 -23.24 -0.54 6.08
CA VAL A 431 -24.24 0.54 6.05
C VAL A 431 -24.73 0.81 4.63
N TRP A 432 -23.87 0.77 3.64
CA TRP A 432 -24.24 0.88 2.23
C TRP A 432 -25.20 -0.25 1.80
N HIS A 433 -24.93 -1.49 2.25
CA HIS A 433 -25.84 -2.62 2.04
C HIS A 433 -27.21 -2.37 2.69
N ASP A 434 -27.25 -1.94 3.96
CA ASP A 434 -28.48 -1.66 4.69
C ASP A 434 -29.30 -0.51 4.07
N LEU A 435 -28.63 0.43 3.34
CA LEU A 435 -29.28 1.48 2.56
C LEU A 435 -29.86 0.99 1.22
N GLY A 436 -29.71 -0.29 0.88
CA GLY A 436 -30.21 -0.89 -0.36
C GLY A 436 -29.22 -0.79 -1.54
N GLU A 437 -27.96 -0.71 -1.25
CA GLU A 437 -26.84 -0.75 -2.24
C GLU A 437 -26.95 0.32 -3.33
N PRO A 438 -27.15 1.61 -2.97
CA PRO A 438 -27.31 2.66 -3.99
C PRO A 438 -26.07 2.77 -4.89
N ALA A 439 -26.22 2.58 -6.20
CA ALA A 439 -25.14 2.73 -7.17
C ALA A 439 -24.62 4.18 -7.22
N ASN A 440 -25.52 5.14 -7.03
CA ASN A 440 -25.19 6.56 -7.00
C ASN A 440 -25.74 7.18 -5.71
N PRO A 441 -25.05 7.00 -4.57
CA PRO A 441 -25.53 7.54 -3.28
C PRO A 441 -25.61 9.06 -3.32
N SER A 442 -26.61 9.61 -2.66
CA SER A 442 -26.78 11.06 -2.48
C SER A 442 -25.62 11.64 -1.65
N LYS A 443 -25.48 12.96 -1.65
CA LYS A 443 -24.45 13.64 -0.83
C LYS A 443 -24.62 13.34 0.66
N ASP A 444 -25.84 13.20 1.14
CA ASP A 444 -26.12 12.90 2.55
C ASP A 444 -25.76 11.45 2.88
N GLU A 445 -26.03 10.50 1.98
CA GLU A 445 -25.59 9.10 2.11
C GLU A 445 -24.07 8.98 2.08
N VAL A 446 -23.39 9.68 1.18
CA VAL A 446 -21.89 9.73 1.16
C VAL A 446 -21.36 10.32 2.47
N SER A 447 -22.01 11.37 3.02
CA SER A 447 -21.60 11.94 4.31
C SER A 447 -21.78 10.93 5.44
N LEU A 448 -22.90 10.23 5.47
CA LEU A 448 -23.16 9.14 6.44
C LEU A 448 -22.11 8.03 6.33
N LEU A 449 -21.81 7.57 5.12
CA LEU A 449 -20.80 6.52 4.88
C LEU A 449 -19.42 6.94 5.38
N ARG A 450 -19.04 8.22 5.22
CA ARG A 450 -17.78 8.76 5.79
C ARG A 450 -17.78 8.80 7.31
N GLU A 451 -18.92 9.03 7.93
CA GLU A 451 -19.03 9.06 9.41
C GLU A 451 -18.90 7.65 9.98
N VAL A 452 -19.62 6.69 9.44
CA VAL A 452 -19.59 5.28 9.92
C VAL A 452 -18.30 4.56 9.57
N ALA A 453 -17.54 5.05 8.59
CA ALA A 453 -16.21 4.52 8.24
C ALA A 453 -15.15 4.77 9.33
N LYS A 454 -15.44 5.55 10.38
CA LYS A 454 -14.49 5.82 11.45
C LYS A 454 -14.46 4.67 12.47
N PRO A 455 -13.26 4.32 13.00
CA PRO A 455 -13.17 3.30 14.05
C PRO A 455 -13.99 3.67 15.27
N TRP A 456 -14.55 2.67 15.92
CA TRP A 456 -15.13 2.82 17.25
C TRP A 456 -14.03 3.10 18.27
N ILE A 457 -14.26 4.06 19.16
CA ILE A 457 -13.28 4.49 20.15
C ILE A 457 -13.82 4.24 21.55
N THR A 458 -13.01 3.53 22.35
CA THR A 458 -13.27 3.35 23.77
C THR A 458 -12.06 3.77 24.60
N THR A 459 -12.28 4.12 25.85
CA THR A 459 -11.20 4.46 26.80
C THR A 459 -11.48 3.83 28.16
N GLN A 460 -10.42 3.38 28.81
CA GLN A 460 -10.47 2.94 30.20
C GLN A 460 -9.20 3.34 30.94
N THR A 461 -9.30 3.52 32.25
CA THR A 461 -8.15 3.72 33.12
C THR A 461 -7.58 2.36 33.52
N VAL A 462 -6.26 2.19 33.35
CA VAL A 462 -5.51 0.99 33.80
C VAL A 462 -4.52 1.46 34.87
N LYS A 463 -4.45 0.72 35.97
CA LYS A 463 -3.47 0.98 37.04
C LYS A 463 -2.38 -0.08 37.03
N ALA A 464 -1.16 0.35 37.25
CA ALA A 464 -0.06 -0.57 37.45
C ALA A 464 -0.22 -1.26 38.82
N GLU A 465 -0.15 -2.57 38.83
CA GLU A 465 -0.15 -3.40 40.03
C GLU A 465 1.08 -4.31 40.03
N ASN A 466 1.88 -4.29 41.10
CA ASN A 466 3.13 -5.06 41.20
C ASN A 466 4.08 -4.86 40.00
N ASP A 467 4.26 -3.60 39.59
CA ASP A 467 5.04 -3.21 38.43
C ASP A 467 4.58 -3.83 37.09
N CYS A 468 3.30 -4.17 36.97
CA CYS A 468 2.68 -4.71 35.77
C CYS A 468 1.45 -3.91 35.34
N LEU A 469 1.26 -3.80 34.01
CA LEU A 469 0.01 -3.34 33.41
C LEU A 469 -0.68 -4.53 32.75
N GLU A 470 -1.88 -4.85 33.20
CA GLU A 470 -2.71 -5.89 32.57
C GLU A 470 -3.80 -5.26 31.70
N ILE A 471 -3.86 -5.67 30.43
CA ILE A 471 -4.90 -5.26 29.48
C ILE A 471 -5.46 -6.47 28.76
N SER A 472 -6.77 -6.53 28.64
CA SER A 472 -7.47 -7.64 27.97
C SER A 472 -8.35 -7.13 26.83
N PHE A 473 -8.40 -7.91 25.76
CA PHE A 473 -9.21 -7.63 24.58
C PHE A 473 -10.06 -8.84 24.24
N CYS A 474 -11.27 -8.57 23.74
CA CYS A 474 -12.13 -9.55 23.08
C CYS A 474 -12.47 -8.99 21.71
N LEU A 475 -11.89 -9.58 20.66
CA LEU A 475 -12.10 -9.18 19.29
C LEU A 475 -13.09 -10.11 18.62
N GLU A 476 -14.05 -9.52 17.93
CA GLU A 476 -14.92 -10.26 17.01
C GLU A 476 -14.11 -10.77 15.82
N LYS A 477 -14.69 -11.68 15.02
CA LYS A 477 -14.09 -12.09 13.76
C LYS A 477 -13.84 -10.88 12.86
N ASN A 478 -12.81 -10.94 12.06
CA ASN A 478 -12.42 -9.91 11.10
C ASN A 478 -12.10 -8.53 11.73
N ALA A 479 -11.93 -8.49 13.04
CA ALA A 479 -11.59 -7.25 13.74
C ALA A 479 -10.11 -6.90 13.59
N VAL A 480 -9.82 -5.59 13.48
CA VAL A 480 -8.51 -4.99 13.70
C VAL A 480 -8.66 -3.94 14.79
N ALA A 481 -7.91 -4.08 15.86
CA ALA A 481 -7.90 -3.14 16.97
C ALA A 481 -6.52 -2.52 17.12
N ALA A 482 -6.50 -1.22 17.40
CA ALA A 482 -5.30 -0.53 17.87
C ALA A 482 -5.53 -0.01 19.28
N PHE A 483 -4.55 -0.16 20.15
CA PHE A 483 -4.61 0.42 21.49
C PHE A 483 -3.41 1.33 21.76
N GLU A 484 -3.63 2.31 22.63
CA GLU A 484 -2.59 3.23 23.09
C GLU A 484 -2.70 3.36 24.61
N LEU A 485 -1.68 2.89 25.33
CA LEU A 485 -1.53 3.08 26.77
C LEU A 485 -0.71 4.34 27.02
N LYS A 486 -1.36 5.38 27.44
CA LYS A 486 -0.71 6.67 27.80
C LYS A 486 -0.65 6.85 29.29
N PRO A 487 0.52 7.19 29.85
CA PRO A 487 0.61 7.63 31.23
C PRO A 487 -0.32 8.84 31.48
N VAL A 488 -1.06 8.80 32.57
CA VAL A 488 -1.99 9.87 32.95
C VAL A 488 -1.43 10.67 34.10
N GLU A 489 -1.29 11.98 33.88
CA GLU A 489 -1.08 12.95 34.95
C GLU A 489 -2.38 13.71 35.15
N ARG A 490 -3.06 13.47 36.28
CA ARG A 490 -4.31 14.17 36.56
C ARG A 490 -4.01 15.57 36.99
N GLN A 491 -4.44 16.52 36.16
CA GLN A 491 -4.48 17.95 36.54
C GLN A 491 -5.86 18.22 37.14
N GLN A 492 -5.92 18.27 38.45
CA GLN A 492 -7.19 18.58 39.13
C GLN A 492 -7.40 20.09 39.18
N ASP A 493 -8.48 20.55 38.58
CA ASP A 493 -9.02 21.88 38.88
C ASP A 493 -9.74 21.84 40.22
N THR A 494 -9.48 22.82 41.07
CA THR A 494 -10.03 22.87 42.43
C THR A 494 -11.56 22.94 42.38
N GLY A 495 -12.20 21.90 42.94
CA GLY A 495 -13.64 21.83 43.03
C GLY A 495 -14.34 21.08 41.89
N TYR A 496 -13.61 20.64 40.80
CA TYR A 496 -14.19 19.76 39.79
C TYR A 496 -14.19 18.33 40.29
N ASP A 497 -15.36 17.72 40.29
CA ASP A 497 -15.61 16.31 40.68
C ASP A 497 -16.37 15.63 39.56
N TYR A 498 -15.64 14.79 38.79
CA TYR A 498 -16.18 14.05 37.63
C TYR A 498 -17.33 13.13 38.04
N GLU A 499 -17.16 12.36 39.14
CA GLU A 499 -18.18 11.43 39.61
C GLU A 499 -19.48 12.14 40.01
N ARG A 500 -19.34 13.33 40.57
CA ARG A 500 -20.48 14.18 40.89
C ARG A 500 -21.19 14.67 39.63
N VAL A 501 -20.44 15.02 38.57
CA VAL A 501 -21.01 15.51 37.32
C VAL A 501 -21.82 14.39 36.64
N ILE A 502 -21.23 13.19 36.48
CA ILE A 502 -21.89 12.10 35.77
C ILE A 502 -23.02 11.45 36.53
N SER A 503 -22.95 11.43 37.88
CA SER A 503 -23.98 10.81 38.72
C SER A 503 -25.24 11.67 38.90
N GLN A 504 -25.20 12.94 38.43
CA GLN A 504 -26.29 13.92 38.63
C GLN A 504 -26.81 13.99 40.10
N LYS A 505 -25.92 13.71 41.07
CA LYS A 505 -26.27 13.80 42.48
C LYS A 505 -26.36 15.26 42.86
N VAL A 506 -27.58 15.81 42.76
CA VAL A 506 -27.92 17.07 43.41
C VAL A 506 -27.75 16.87 44.92
N LYS A 507 -26.82 17.61 45.54
CA LYS A 507 -26.86 17.70 47.02
C LYS A 507 -28.27 18.14 47.41
N LYS A 508 -29.05 17.28 48.06
CA LYS A 508 -30.20 17.76 48.82
C LYS A 508 -29.61 18.67 49.88
N ASP A 509 -30.00 19.95 49.84
CA ASP A 509 -29.71 20.88 50.95
C ASP A 509 -30.18 20.17 52.23
N THR A 510 -29.20 19.93 53.07
CA THR A 510 -29.52 19.52 54.45
C THR A 510 -29.97 20.78 55.16
N PRO A 511 -31.15 20.85 55.82
CA PRO A 511 -31.70 22.02 56.43
C PRO A 511 -30.83 22.59 57.56
#